data_b87f4d431cbfef276faebcc7e46920f0
#
_entry.id   b87f4d431cbfef276faebcc7e46920f0
#
_cell.length_a   1.000
_cell.length_b   1.000
_cell.length_c   1.000
_cell.angle_alpha   90.00
_cell.angle_beta   90.00
_cell.angle_gamma   90.00
#
_symmetry.space_group_name_H-M   'P 1'
#
loop_
_entity.id
_entity.type
_entity.pdbx_description
1 polymer ?
#
loop_
_entity_poly.entity_id
_entity_poly.type
_entity_poly.pdbx_seq_one_letter_code
_entity_poly.pdbx_strand_id
1 'polypeptide(L)'
;MTSGMKNVWVLILCVAACMPLPLQAQEKSHASAGNAALEKELFALELKWMKAEFDKKMTGPDSMGELWTDDFFDVLPGGRVVNKQEMMDLMAKTDRQPGTGAFPDHFKLMAVYGNVALATDHTVIKGVDANGKIIVVREMGVLRMFVKEKGKWKVAGAGLVPIVSQ
;
A
#
# COMPACT_ATOMS: atom_id res chain seq x y z
N MET A 1 -1.15 -0.18 -88.23
CA MET A 1 -0.93 1.05 -87.47
C MET A 1 -1.68 0.88 -86.15
N THR A 2 -1.03 0.38 -85.15
CA THR A 2 -1.59 0.34 -83.76
C THR A 2 -0.43 0.52 -82.81
N SER A 3 -0.47 1.65 -82.12
CA SER A 3 0.50 2.07 -81.14
C SER A 3 0.26 1.33 -79.84
N GLY A 4 1.28 0.59 -79.31
CA GLY A 4 1.24 -0.08 -78.01
C GLY A 4 1.69 0.85 -76.90
N MET A 5 0.80 1.14 -76.03
CA MET A 5 1.12 1.83 -74.76
C MET A 5 1.72 0.84 -73.75
N LYS A 6 2.97 1.08 -73.37
CA LYS A 6 3.65 0.32 -72.27
C LYS A 6 3.29 0.91 -70.94
N ASN A 7 2.56 0.16 -70.13
CA ASN A 7 2.30 0.51 -68.70
C ASN A 7 3.55 0.25 -67.88
N VAL A 8 4.14 1.34 -67.38
CA VAL A 8 5.21 1.28 -66.40
C VAL A 8 4.57 1.27 -64.97
N TRP A 9 4.62 0.13 -64.31
CA TRP A 9 4.26 0.03 -62.91
C TRP A 9 5.43 0.51 -62.05
N VAL A 10 5.25 1.65 -61.38
CA VAL A 10 6.18 2.13 -60.36
C VAL A 10 5.84 1.46 -59.06
N LEU A 11 6.68 0.53 -58.67
CA LEU A 11 6.61 -0.13 -57.36
C LEU A 11 7.18 0.83 -56.32
N ILE A 12 6.31 1.48 -55.54
CA ILE A 12 6.72 2.26 -54.35
C ILE A 12 6.96 1.30 -53.21
N LEU A 13 8.24 1.03 -52.91
CA LEU A 13 8.65 0.32 -51.71
C LEU A 13 8.51 1.27 -50.50
N CYS A 14 7.43 1.12 -49.72
CA CYS A 14 7.34 1.72 -48.38
C CYS A 14 8.24 0.95 -47.41
N VAL A 15 9.45 1.44 -47.23
CA VAL A 15 10.29 0.99 -46.09
C VAL A 15 9.72 1.59 -44.82
N ALA A 16 8.91 0.83 -44.11
CA ALA A 16 8.47 1.17 -42.77
C ALA A 16 9.71 1.08 -41.85
N ALA A 17 10.28 2.22 -41.51
CA ALA A 17 11.30 2.34 -40.51
C ALA A 17 10.65 2.05 -39.12
N CYS A 18 10.76 0.82 -38.66
CA CYS A 18 10.51 0.47 -37.26
C CYS A 18 11.58 1.18 -36.40
N MET A 19 11.29 2.40 -35.97
CA MET A 19 12.08 3.03 -34.90
C MET A 19 11.75 2.28 -33.58
N PRO A 20 12.73 1.69 -32.90
CA PRO A 20 12.50 1.21 -31.56
C PRO A 20 12.19 2.43 -30.68
N LEU A 21 10.98 2.49 -30.13
CA LEU A 21 10.63 3.42 -29.06
C LEU A 21 11.63 3.16 -27.93
N PRO A 22 12.37 4.18 -27.44
CA PRO A 22 13.17 4.00 -26.27
C PRO A 22 12.24 3.64 -25.13
N LEU A 23 12.39 2.42 -24.60
CA LEU A 23 11.84 2.03 -23.32
C LEU A 23 12.51 2.96 -22.30
N GLN A 24 11.86 4.10 -22.00
CA GLN A 24 12.30 4.93 -20.89
C GLN A 24 12.12 4.08 -19.65
N ALA A 25 13.22 3.46 -19.22
CA ALA A 25 13.33 2.93 -17.89
C ALA A 25 12.97 4.08 -16.95
N GLN A 26 11.81 3.95 -16.31
CA GLN A 26 11.31 4.93 -15.35
C GLN A 26 12.36 5.00 -14.23
N GLU A 27 13.20 6.02 -14.27
CA GLU A 27 14.22 6.25 -13.25
C GLU A 27 13.53 6.20 -11.89
N LYS A 28 13.98 5.27 -11.04
CA LYS A 28 13.60 5.21 -9.64
C LYS A 28 13.88 6.59 -9.06
N SER A 29 12.82 7.35 -8.80
CA SER A 29 12.90 8.63 -8.14
C SER A 29 13.57 8.42 -6.78
N HIS A 30 14.87 8.71 -6.71
CA HIS A 30 15.58 8.81 -5.44
C HIS A 30 14.89 9.85 -4.59
N ALA A 31 14.73 9.53 -3.29
CA ALA A 31 13.99 10.30 -2.32
C ALA A 31 14.33 11.80 -2.38
N SER A 32 13.44 12.58 -3.01
CA SER A 32 13.47 14.04 -2.95
C SER A 32 12.93 14.50 -1.59
N ALA A 33 13.18 15.75 -1.21
CA ALA A 33 12.62 16.33 0.01
C ALA A 33 11.08 16.18 0.10
N GLY A 34 10.38 16.12 -1.05
CA GLY A 34 8.95 15.83 -1.14
C GLY A 34 8.57 14.44 -0.66
N ASN A 35 9.42 13.45 -0.87
CA ASN A 35 9.17 12.08 -0.40
C ASN A 35 9.33 11.97 1.11
N ALA A 36 10.26 12.69 1.75
CA ALA A 36 10.42 12.70 3.19
C ALA A 36 9.22 13.34 3.92
N ALA A 37 8.66 14.41 3.35
CA ALA A 37 7.43 15.04 3.88
C ALA A 37 6.23 14.10 3.76
N LEU A 38 6.09 13.42 2.60
CA LEU A 38 5.03 12.44 2.38
C LEU A 38 5.19 11.23 3.30
N GLU A 39 6.40 10.70 3.49
CA GLU A 39 6.66 9.59 4.42
C GLU A 39 6.19 9.93 5.83
N LYS A 40 6.50 11.14 6.31
CA LYS A 40 6.03 11.62 7.61
C LYS A 40 4.50 11.74 7.68
N GLU A 41 3.85 12.21 6.61
CA GLU A 41 2.39 12.31 6.52
C GLU A 41 1.73 10.92 6.59
N LEU A 42 2.24 9.96 5.82
CA LEU A 42 1.72 8.59 5.78
C LEU A 42 1.97 7.85 7.09
N PHE A 43 3.12 8.05 7.72
CA PHE A 43 3.38 7.47 9.04
C PHE A 43 2.45 8.05 10.11
N ALA A 44 2.16 9.35 10.07
CA ALA A 44 1.17 9.96 10.96
C ALA A 44 -0.25 9.35 10.76
N LEU A 45 -0.62 9.03 9.51
CA LEU A 45 -1.86 8.33 9.20
C LEU A 45 -1.88 6.92 9.77
N GLU A 46 -0.76 6.18 9.67
CA GLU A 46 -0.60 4.86 10.28
C GLU A 46 -0.79 4.89 11.80
N LEU A 47 -0.17 5.86 12.48
CA LEU A 47 -0.31 6.02 13.93
C LEU A 47 -1.75 6.36 14.34
N LYS A 48 -2.46 7.17 13.52
CA LYS A 48 -3.90 7.42 13.73
C LYS A 48 -4.73 6.16 13.59
N TRP A 49 -4.44 5.33 12.60
CA TRP A 49 -5.10 4.05 12.42
C TRP A 49 -4.86 3.14 13.64
N MET A 50 -3.60 2.94 14.06
CA MET A 50 -3.28 2.12 15.23
C MET A 50 -4.01 2.60 16.49
N LYS A 51 -4.10 3.93 16.67
CA LYS A 51 -4.88 4.50 17.77
C LYS A 51 -6.38 4.23 17.64
N ALA A 52 -6.96 4.42 16.44
CA ALA A 52 -8.39 4.14 16.19
C ALA A 52 -8.71 2.66 16.44
N GLU A 53 -7.80 1.77 16.02
CA GLU A 53 -7.90 0.34 16.27
C GLU A 53 -7.84 0.00 17.76
N PHE A 54 -6.90 0.59 18.49
CA PHE A 54 -6.79 0.40 19.94
C PHE A 54 -8.04 0.89 20.66
N ASP A 55 -8.54 2.08 20.31
CA ASP A 55 -9.72 2.70 20.91
C ASP A 55 -11.03 2.06 20.42
N LYS A 56 -10.98 1.08 19.51
CA LYS A 56 -12.16 0.49 18.82
C LYS A 56 -13.04 1.56 18.17
N LYS A 57 -12.43 2.60 17.61
CA LYS A 57 -13.13 3.73 17.01
C LYS A 57 -13.54 3.38 15.58
N MET A 58 -14.76 2.87 15.39
CA MET A 58 -15.26 2.37 14.12
C MET A 58 -15.79 3.48 13.20
N THR A 59 -16.40 4.54 13.78
CA THR A 59 -17.07 5.61 13.02
C THR A 59 -16.72 6.99 13.53
N GLY A 60 -16.96 8.01 12.70
CA GLY A 60 -16.68 9.41 13.01
C GLY A 60 -15.25 9.84 12.64
N PRO A 61 -14.86 11.08 12.95
CA PRO A 61 -13.55 11.63 12.59
C PRO A 61 -12.39 10.79 13.12
N ASP A 62 -11.35 10.57 12.30
CA ASP A 62 -10.18 9.74 12.62
C ASP A 62 -10.54 8.30 13.07
N SER A 63 -11.65 7.76 12.60
CA SER A 63 -12.03 6.35 12.84
C SER A 63 -11.46 5.44 11.76
N MET A 64 -11.42 4.12 12.01
CA MET A 64 -11.07 3.13 10.98
C MET A 64 -11.96 3.28 9.74
N GLY A 65 -13.26 3.54 9.93
CA GLY A 65 -14.21 3.75 8.82
C GLY A 65 -13.87 4.93 7.92
N GLU A 66 -13.27 6.01 8.47
CA GLU A 66 -12.85 7.20 7.71
C GLU A 66 -11.43 7.07 7.16
N LEU A 67 -10.50 6.51 7.94
CA LEU A 67 -9.08 6.38 7.57
C LEU A 67 -8.85 5.36 6.45
N TRP A 68 -9.74 4.38 6.30
CA TRP A 68 -9.66 3.36 5.27
C TRP A 68 -10.52 3.71 4.04
N THR A 69 -10.07 3.27 2.85
CA THR A 69 -10.91 3.33 1.65
C THR A 69 -12.12 2.40 1.78
N ASP A 70 -13.12 2.56 0.92
CA ASP A 70 -14.31 1.70 0.98
C ASP A 70 -14.01 0.27 0.49
N ASP A 71 -13.03 0.13 -0.39
CA ASP A 71 -12.52 -1.13 -0.92
C ASP A 71 -11.27 -1.65 -0.17
N PHE A 72 -11.05 -1.17 1.06
CA PHE A 72 -9.94 -1.64 1.90
C PHE A 72 -9.91 -3.15 2.02
N PHE A 73 -8.71 -3.71 1.96
CA PHE A 73 -8.45 -5.13 2.24
C PHE A 73 -7.20 -5.31 3.12
N ASP A 74 -7.15 -6.42 3.82
CA ASP A 74 -5.96 -6.83 4.56
C ASP A 74 -5.66 -8.31 4.29
N VAL A 75 -4.38 -8.63 4.10
CA VAL A 75 -3.88 -10.00 3.97
C VAL A 75 -3.29 -10.42 5.31
N LEU A 76 -4.08 -11.18 6.07
CA LEU A 76 -3.68 -11.66 7.39
C LEU A 76 -2.59 -12.74 7.30
N PRO A 77 -1.83 -12.96 8.39
CA PRO A 77 -0.93 -14.11 8.48
C PRO A 77 -1.63 -15.42 8.12
N GLY A 78 -1.02 -16.19 7.21
CA GLY A 78 -1.64 -17.41 6.66
C GLY A 78 -2.39 -17.18 5.35
N GLY A 79 -2.40 -15.95 4.81
CA GLY A 79 -2.89 -15.63 3.46
C GLY A 79 -4.39 -15.38 3.35
N ARG A 80 -5.12 -15.36 4.48
CA ARG A 80 -6.55 -14.99 4.45
C ARG A 80 -6.68 -13.50 4.11
N VAL A 81 -7.45 -13.21 3.07
CA VAL A 81 -7.83 -11.84 2.72
C VAL A 81 -9.14 -11.50 3.42
N VAL A 82 -9.19 -10.33 4.04
CA VAL A 82 -10.39 -9.77 4.68
C VAL A 82 -10.67 -8.39 4.11
N ASN A 83 -11.94 -8.05 3.96
CA ASN A 83 -12.38 -6.72 3.54
C ASN A 83 -12.56 -5.79 4.75
N LYS A 84 -12.90 -4.51 4.46
CA LYS A 84 -13.10 -3.48 5.48
C LYS A 84 -14.07 -3.90 6.58
N GLN A 85 -15.23 -4.44 6.23
CA GLN A 85 -16.24 -4.84 7.21
C GLN A 85 -15.79 -6.01 8.07
N GLU A 86 -15.22 -7.04 7.45
CA GLU A 86 -14.68 -8.20 8.18
C GLU A 86 -13.57 -7.79 9.14
N MET A 87 -12.68 -6.85 8.73
CA MET A 87 -11.63 -6.36 9.60
C MET A 87 -12.21 -5.56 10.77
N MET A 88 -13.19 -4.68 10.53
CA MET A 88 -13.87 -3.95 11.60
C MET A 88 -14.56 -4.89 12.60
N ASP A 89 -15.19 -5.96 12.12
CA ASP A 89 -15.82 -6.98 12.98
C ASP A 89 -14.79 -7.75 13.82
N LEU A 90 -13.61 -8.05 13.25
CA LEU A 90 -12.51 -8.66 13.99
C LEU A 90 -11.99 -7.73 15.10
N MET A 91 -11.77 -6.45 14.77
CA MET A 91 -11.28 -5.46 15.73
C MET A 91 -12.29 -5.20 16.86
N ALA A 92 -13.59 -5.16 16.56
CA ALA A 92 -14.63 -4.98 17.55
C ALA A 92 -14.65 -6.08 18.60
N LYS A 93 -14.30 -7.32 18.22
CA LYS A 93 -14.27 -8.50 19.09
C LYS A 93 -12.96 -8.68 19.86
N THR A 94 -11.90 -7.96 19.48
CA THR A 94 -10.58 -8.10 20.09
C THR A 94 -10.54 -7.33 21.40
N ASP A 95 -10.28 -8.01 22.51
CA ASP A 95 -10.01 -7.34 23.78
C ASP A 95 -8.62 -6.70 23.77
N ARG A 96 -8.57 -5.47 24.24
CA ARG A 96 -7.33 -4.71 24.31
C ARG A 96 -7.12 -4.19 25.72
N GLN A 97 -5.91 -4.35 26.21
CA GLN A 97 -5.49 -3.81 27.50
C GLN A 97 -4.48 -2.68 27.28
N PRO A 98 -4.36 -1.72 28.19
CA PRO A 98 -3.35 -0.66 28.10
C PRO A 98 -1.96 -1.24 27.85
N GLY A 99 -1.24 -0.69 26.88
CA GLY A 99 0.09 -1.15 26.49
C GLY A 99 0.14 -2.38 25.58
N THR A 100 -1.02 -2.95 25.20
CA THR A 100 -1.10 -4.01 24.18
C THR A 100 -1.48 -3.45 22.80
N GLY A 101 -1.40 -4.27 21.75
CA GLY A 101 -1.77 -3.89 20.40
C GLY A 101 -0.61 -3.91 19.41
N ALA A 102 -0.77 -3.22 18.31
CA ALA A 102 0.23 -3.11 17.24
C ALA A 102 1.02 -1.80 17.38
N PHE A 103 2.34 -1.90 17.30
CA PHE A 103 3.26 -0.77 17.45
C PHE A 103 4.18 -0.75 16.23
N PRO A 104 3.84 0.05 15.20
CA PRO A 104 4.69 0.17 14.01
C PRO A 104 5.97 0.95 14.33
N ASP A 105 7.08 0.46 13.82
CA ASP A 105 8.37 1.14 13.79
C ASP A 105 9.02 0.99 12.42
N HIS A 106 10.18 1.63 12.20
CA HIS A 106 10.92 1.54 10.94
C HIS A 106 10.05 1.76 9.68
N PHE A 107 9.04 2.63 9.76
CA PHE A 107 8.20 2.99 8.63
C PHE A 107 9.03 3.60 7.51
N LYS A 108 8.84 3.11 6.28
CA LYS A 108 9.59 3.59 5.11
C LYS A 108 8.69 3.66 3.89
N LEU A 109 8.64 4.83 3.27
CA LEU A 109 8.01 5.02 1.96
C LEU A 109 8.88 4.36 0.87
N MET A 110 8.33 3.38 0.19
CA MET A 110 9.03 2.59 -0.83
C MET A 110 8.86 3.15 -2.24
N ALA A 111 7.63 3.56 -2.58
CA ALA A 111 7.31 4.06 -3.92
C ALA A 111 6.06 4.93 -3.92
N VAL A 112 5.97 5.83 -4.90
CA VAL A 112 4.78 6.66 -5.17
C VAL A 112 4.45 6.58 -6.65
N TYR A 113 3.20 6.27 -6.97
CA TYR A 113 2.67 6.16 -8.32
C TYR A 113 1.41 7.03 -8.45
N GLY A 114 1.60 8.31 -8.73
CA GLY A 114 0.49 9.26 -8.81
C GLY A 114 -0.23 9.43 -7.46
N ASN A 115 -1.42 8.89 -7.37
CA ASN A 115 -2.24 8.90 -6.15
C ASN A 115 -2.12 7.63 -5.30
N VAL A 116 -1.18 6.75 -5.59
CA VAL A 116 -0.91 5.52 -4.82
C VAL A 116 0.47 5.60 -4.20
N ALA A 117 0.60 5.26 -2.93
CA ALA A 117 1.88 5.13 -2.24
C ALA A 117 1.98 3.75 -1.59
N LEU A 118 3.19 3.18 -1.65
CA LEU A 118 3.55 1.93 -0.98
C LEU A 118 4.59 2.21 0.09
N ALA A 119 4.36 1.70 1.29
CA ALA A 119 5.30 1.78 2.40
C ALA A 119 5.46 0.42 3.06
N THR A 120 6.55 0.27 3.79
CA THR A 120 6.78 -0.89 4.66
C THR A 120 7.00 -0.41 6.08
N ASP A 121 6.63 -1.24 7.03
CA ASP A 121 6.99 -1.06 8.43
C ASP A 121 7.34 -2.41 9.09
N HIS A 122 7.98 -2.33 10.23
CA HIS A 122 8.13 -3.40 11.18
C HIS A 122 7.13 -3.14 12.31
N THR A 123 6.18 -4.07 12.52
CA THR A 123 5.17 -3.93 13.55
C THR A 123 5.39 -4.95 14.66
N VAL A 124 5.53 -4.46 15.89
CA VAL A 124 5.61 -5.28 17.10
C VAL A 124 4.23 -5.44 17.70
N ILE A 125 3.75 -6.67 17.80
CA ILE A 125 2.48 -7.00 18.46
C ILE A 125 2.76 -7.33 19.93
N LYS A 126 2.16 -6.54 20.82
CA LYS A 126 2.24 -6.76 22.27
C LYS A 126 0.92 -7.28 22.82
N GLY A 127 1.02 -8.22 23.72
CA GLY A 127 -0.09 -8.80 24.47
C GLY A 127 0.28 -8.93 25.94
N VAL A 128 -0.56 -9.63 26.71
CA VAL A 128 -0.28 -9.97 28.12
C VAL A 128 -0.10 -11.48 28.27
N ASP A 129 0.81 -11.87 29.12
CA ASP A 129 0.99 -13.27 29.53
C ASP A 129 -0.02 -13.68 30.62
N ALA A 130 0.03 -14.93 31.07
CA ALA A 130 -0.85 -15.45 32.10
C ALA A 130 -0.73 -14.73 33.47
N ASN A 131 0.34 -13.95 33.70
CA ASN A 131 0.58 -13.18 34.92
C ASN A 131 0.18 -11.71 34.76
N GLY A 132 -0.38 -11.31 33.58
CA GLY A 132 -0.73 -9.93 33.27
C GLY A 132 0.45 -9.05 32.85
N LYS A 133 1.64 -9.62 32.61
CA LYS A 133 2.81 -8.87 32.14
C LYS A 133 2.74 -8.65 30.66
N ILE A 134 3.05 -7.42 30.20
CA ILE A 134 3.15 -7.10 28.79
C ILE A 134 4.35 -7.80 28.18
N ILE A 135 4.12 -8.55 27.10
CA ILE A 135 5.13 -9.28 26.35
C ILE A 135 5.00 -8.99 24.84
N VAL A 136 6.07 -9.17 24.09
CA VAL A 136 6.01 -9.26 22.64
C VAL A 136 5.46 -10.63 22.27
N VAL A 137 4.33 -10.63 21.61
CA VAL A 137 3.66 -11.87 21.15
C VAL A 137 4.13 -12.25 19.74
N ARG A 138 4.39 -11.23 18.90
CA ARG A 138 4.76 -11.44 17.50
C ARG A 138 5.42 -10.18 16.93
N GLU A 139 6.28 -10.40 15.94
CA GLU A 139 6.81 -9.34 15.08
C GLU A 139 6.40 -9.61 13.64
N MET A 140 6.10 -8.54 12.91
CA MET A 140 5.55 -8.59 11.57
C MET A 140 6.30 -7.60 10.68
N GLY A 141 6.69 -8.06 9.47
CA GLY A 141 6.92 -7.17 8.35
C GLY A 141 5.57 -6.84 7.72
N VAL A 142 5.33 -5.58 7.43
CA VAL A 142 4.05 -5.13 6.87
C VAL A 142 4.29 -4.34 5.60
N LEU A 143 3.52 -4.64 4.55
CA LEU A 143 3.39 -3.81 3.37
C LEU A 143 2.07 -3.03 3.49
N ARG A 144 2.17 -1.70 3.35
CA ARG A 144 1.03 -0.79 3.37
C ARG A 144 0.79 -0.20 1.99
N MET A 145 -0.48 -0.11 1.62
CA MET A 145 -0.92 0.61 0.43
C MET A 145 -1.80 1.79 0.84
N PHE A 146 -1.42 2.97 0.38
CA PHE A 146 -2.17 4.21 0.58
C PHE A 146 -2.67 4.72 -0.75
N VAL A 147 -3.88 5.29 -0.76
CA VAL A 147 -4.48 5.93 -1.92
C VAL A 147 -4.93 7.34 -1.56
N LYS A 148 -4.66 8.30 -2.44
CA LYS A 148 -5.10 9.68 -2.27
C LYS A 148 -6.46 9.89 -2.92
N GLU A 149 -7.49 10.05 -2.11
CA GLU A 149 -8.87 10.33 -2.53
C GLU A 149 -9.27 11.74 -2.14
N LYS A 150 -9.78 12.53 -3.09
CA LYS A 150 -10.24 13.92 -2.86
C LYS A 150 -9.22 14.76 -2.08
N GLY A 151 -7.93 14.58 -2.39
CA GLY A 151 -6.83 15.31 -1.78
C GLY A 151 -6.33 14.77 -0.43
N LYS A 152 -6.96 13.75 0.14
CA LYS A 152 -6.57 13.12 1.41
C LYS A 152 -6.04 11.71 1.20
N TRP A 153 -4.97 11.36 1.90
CA TRP A 153 -4.49 9.98 1.93
C TRP A 153 -5.36 9.10 2.82
N LYS A 154 -5.62 7.89 2.36
CA LYS A 154 -6.31 6.84 3.10
C LYS A 154 -5.54 5.52 2.97
N VAL A 155 -5.71 4.63 3.92
CA VAL A 155 -5.18 3.27 3.82
C VAL A 155 -6.11 2.44 2.94
N ALA A 156 -5.56 1.88 1.86
CA ALA A 156 -6.32 1.05 0.92
C ALA A 156 -6.08 -0.45 1.15
N GLY A 157 -4.98 -0.81 1.80
CA GLY A 157 -4.73 -2.20 2.14
C GLY A 157 -3.44 -2.41 2.91
N ALA A 158 -3.32 -3.62 3.44
CA ALA A 158 -2.13 -4.10 4.09
C ALA A 158 -1.87 -5.58 3.77
N GLY A 159 -0.62 -5.99 3.94
CA GLY A 159 -0.24 -7.40 3.91
C GLY A 159 0.78 -7.67 5.02
N LEU A 160 0.49 -8.68 5.84
CA LEU A 160 1.26 -8.99 7.03
C LEU A 160 2.05 -10.27 6.86
N VAL A 161 3.36 -10.20 7.09
CA VAL A 161 4.28 -11.33 7.03
C VAL A 161 4.93 -11.53 8.40
N PRO A 162 4.76 -12.68 9.07
CA PRO A 162 5.45 -12.98 10.32
C PRO A 162 6.97 -12.96 10.13
N ILE A 163 7.68 -12.30 11.05
CA ILE A 163 9.14 -12.40 11.12
C ILE A 163 9.46 -13.63 11.96
N VAL A 164 10.12 -14.60 11.35
CA VAL A 164 10.59 -15.81 12.01
C VAL A 164 12.05 -15.60 12.39
N SER A 165 12.36 -15.61 13.68
CA SER A 165 13.75 -15.62 14.16
C SER A 165 14.44 -16.87 13.64
N GLN A 166 15.56 -16.72 12.97
CA GLN A 166 16.43 -17.83 12.54
C GLN A 166 17.30 -18.32 13.70
#